data_35b623e80baf344eb95cc963c67cccef
#
_entry.id   35b623e80baf344eb95cc963c67cccef
#
_cell.length_a   1.000
_cell.length_b   1.000
_cell.length_c   1.000
_cell.angle_alpha   90.00
_cell.angle_beta   90.00
_cell.angle_gamma   90.00
#
_symmetry.space_group_name_H-M   'P 1'
#
loop_
_entity.id
_entity.type
_entity.pdbx_description
1 polymer ?
#
loop_
_entity_poly.entity_id
_entity_poly.type
_entity_poly.pdbx_seq_one_letter_code
_entity_poly.pdbx_strand_id
1 'polypeptide(L)'
;MEIKEEKNYYDAAMCQINEDSLCLSTYQYLKKNEEWAGRYEDFLKGKKSLPLLYDPFFKKIFNPTERSDRLSELVSCLLGQKVTVLEVFPNEDSQFLGVMIIMDMVVLMADGSIANIEIQKISYDFPAERISCYSADLVLRQYKMITGKNQVGKHEPSMNGSSKPSYKDMRKVHTIILFEDSNKSLISEVDKALYFHVGKTKFNTGIKIELLQDFVLVSLDTFRKYRYSDIKEGRTEITDYDYDSSQYNNALVSEKMKRDRLKFLSLFVAETPQEIDKLVETFPDLESVRHDINEYLERPGEVLSMFSEALRILDRNTAELMVDRMKDEIVDLREQNDELKASSDKKDAEIARLKKLLEEQNK
;
A
#
# COMPACT_ATOMS: atom_id res chain seq x y z
N MET A 1 -21.96 38.03 9.16
CA MET A 1 -21.07 37.32 8.22
C MET A 1 -19.66 37.84 8.52
N GLU A 2 -19.05 37.30 9.55
CA GLU A 2 -17.68 37.68 9.93
C GLU A 2 -16.73 37.07 8.90
N ILE A 3 -16.02 37.93 8.18
CA ILE A 3 -14.86 37.57 7.37
C ILE A 3 -13.79 37.09 8.38
N LYS A 4 -13.67 35.76 8.59
CA LYS A 4 -12.50 35.21 9.26
C LYS A 4 -11.30 35.65 8.42
N GLU A 5 -10.42 36.47 9.00
CA GLU A 5 -9.10 36.72 8.43
C GLU A 5 -8.48 35.36 8.14
N GLU A 6 -8.22 35.06 6.86
CA GLU A 6 -7.48 33.87 6.46
C GLU A 6 -6.09 33.99 7.13
N LYS A 7 -5.87 33.20 8.18
CA LYS A 7 -4.54 33.09 8.79
C LYS A 7 -3.57 32.71 7.68
N ASN A 8 -2.61 33.57 7.40
CA ASN A 8 -1.57 33.28 6.43
C ASN A 8 -0.56 32.28 7.07
N TYR A 9 -0.94 31.01 7.10
CA TYR A 9 -0.12 29.92 7.64
C TYR A 9 1.23 29.81 6.93
N TYR A 10 1.29 30.14 5.64
CA TYR A 10 2.52 30.04 4.86
C TYR A 10 3.60 31.01 5.38
N ASP A 11 3.28 32.29 5.55
CA ASP A 11 4.27 33.27 6.01
C ASP A 11 4.71 32.99 7.45
N ALA A 12 3.78 32.60 8.32
CA ALA A 12 4.10 32.22 9.69
C ALA A 12 5.01 30.98 9.75
N ALA A 13 4.72 29.96 8.94
CA ALA A 13 5.52 28.76 8.82
C ALA A 13 6.92 29.05 8.30
N MET A 14 7.04 29.89 7.27
CA MET A 14 8.34 30.27 6.70
C MET A 14 9.20 31.06 7.67
N CYS A 15 8.58 31.89 8.53
CA CYS A 15 9.29 32.56 9.62
C CYS A 15 9.88 31.55 10.61
N GLN A 16 9.07 30.61 11.11
CA GLN A 16 9.53 29.56 12.04
C GLN A 16 10.64 28.68 11.44
N ILE A 17 10.51 28.30 10.17
CA ILE A 17 11.51 27.49 9.46
C ILE A 17 12.85 28.23 9.36
N ASN A 18 12.83 29.52 9.09
CA ASN A 18 14.05 30.32 8.98
C ASN A 18 14.75 30.58 10.34
N GLU A 19 13.99 30.52 11.43
CA GLU A 19 14.54 30.68 12.80
C GLU A 19 15.17 29.38 13.34
N ASP A 20 14.74 28.21 12.85
CA ASP A 20 15.24 26.89 13.25
C ASP A 20 16.21 26.33 12.20
N SER A 21 17.49 26.17 12.58
CA SER A 21 18.53 25.67 11.67
C SER A 21 18.26 24.26 11.14
N LEU A 22 17.60 23.38 11.93
CA LEU A 22 17.23 22.02 11.50
C LEU A 22 16.07 22.07 10.50
N CYS A 23 15.05 22.87 10.79
CA CYS A 23 13.94 23.08 9.86
C CYS A 23 14.43 23.71 8.55
N LEU A 24 15.30 24.70 8.62
CA LEU A 24 15.88 25.35 7.44
C LEU A 24 16.66 24.35 6.58
N SER A 25 17.51 23.53 7.19
CA SER A 25 18.27 22.50 6.46
C SER A 25 17.36 21.45 5.82
N THR A 26 16.29 21.05 6.51
CA THR A 26 15.28 20.11 6.01
C THR A 26 14.50 20.71 4.84
N TYR A 27 14.13 21.98 4.93
CA TYR A 27 13.45 22.69 3.83
C TYR A 27 14.36 22.86 2.61
N GLN A 28 15.65 23.15 2.81
CA GLN A 28 16.63 23.20 1.73
C GLN A 28 16.82 21.84 1.05
N TYR A 29 16.76 20.75 1.81
CA TYR A 29 16.76 19.42 1.23
C TYR A 29 15.50 19.19 0.38
N LEU A 30 14.30 19.50 0.91
CA LEU A 30 13.04 19.36 0.19
C LEU A 30 13.02 20.19 -1.10
N LYS A 31 13.60 21.39 -1.09
CA LYS A 31 13.72 22.29 -2.27
C LYS A 31 14.55 21.73 -3.42
N LYS A 32 15.35 20.70 -3.22
CA LYS A 32 16.04 20.01 -4.32
C LYS A 32 15.07 19.28 -5.24
N ASN A 33 13.86 18.98 -4.77
CA ASN A 33 12.76 18.43 -5.53
C ASN A 33 11.62 19.45 -5.59
N GLU A 34 11.47 20.14 -6.74
CA GLU A 34 10.49 21.22 -6.91
C GLU A 34 9.05 20.76 -6.69
N GLU A 35 8.73 19.54 -7.09
CA GLU A 35 7.39 18.98 -6.91
C GLU A 35 7.05 18.84 -5.43
N TRP A 36 7.95 18.25 -4.64
CA TRP A 36 7.74 18.03 -3.22
C TRP A 36 7.75 19.32 -2.39
N ALA A 37 8.61 20.25 -2.75
CA ALA A 37 8.60 21.59 -2.17
C ALA A 37 7.28 22.31 -2.47
N GLY A 38 6.81 22.22 -3.72
CA GLY A 38 5.52 22.78 -4.13
C GLY A 38 4.32 22.14 -3.39
N ARG A 39 4.31 20.81 -3.19
CA ARG A 39 3.27 20.12 -2.42
C ARG A 39 3.22 20.61 -0.96
N TYR A 40 4.37 20.78 -0.31
CA TYR A 40 4.46 21.31 1.05
C TYR A 40 3.95 22.75 1.12
N GLU A 41 4.40 23.62 0.22
CA GLU A 41 3.94 25.01 0.15
C GLU A 41 2.44 25.12 -0.15
N ASP A 42 1.91 24.28 -1.07
CA ASP A 42 0.49 24.28 -1.39
C ASP A 42 -0.37 23.80 -0.22
N PHE A 43 0.14 22.89 0.61
CA PHE A 43 -0.52 22.52 1.87
C PHE A 43 -0.58 23.73 2.82
N LEU A 44 0.53 24.43 3.06
CA LEU A 44 0.56 25.60 3.93
C LEU A 44 -0.31 26.76 3.42
N LYS A 45 -0.48 26.86 2.10
CA LYS A 45 -1.36 27.86 1.44
C LYS A 45 -2.83 27.43 1.39
N GLY A 46 -3.19 26.26 1.96
CA GLY A 46 -4.56 25.71 1.91
C GLY A 46 -5.05 25.32 0.51
N LYS A 47 -4.15 25.14 -0.46
CA LYS A 47 -4.49 24.74 -1.83
C LYS A 47 -4.59 23.22 -1.98
N LYS A 48 -3.77 22.49 -1.23
CA LYS A 48 -3.73 21.02 -1.20
C LYS A 48 -3.88 20.52 0.23
N SER A 49 -4.41 19.32 0.38
CA SER A 49 -4.46 18.59 1.63
C SER A 49 -3.18 17.77 1.85
N LEU A 50 -3.07 17.12 3.02
CA LEU A 50 -2.00 16.15 3.27
C LEU A 50 -2.13 14.95 2.32
N PRO A 51 -1.03 14.50 1.72
CA PRO A 51 -1.03 13.35 0.82
C PRO A 51 -1.07 12.03 1.62
N LEU A 52 -2.26 11.61 2.04
CA LEU A 52 -2.48 10.50 2.97
C LEU A 52 -1.99 9.14 2.47
N LEU A 53 -1.76 8.99 1.17
CA LEU A 53 -1.21 7.77 0.57
C LEU A 53 0.32 7.65 0.69
N TYR A 54 1.00 8.52 1.42
CA TYR A 54 2.41 8.36 1.75
C TYR A 54 2.57 7.94 3.20
N ASP A 55 3.47 7.00 3.43
CA ASP A 55 3.68 6.32 4.71
C ASP A 55 3.73 7.26 5.94
N PRO A 56 4.50 8.37 5.96
CA PRO A 56 4.54 9.23 7.13
C PRO A 56 3.19 9.87 7.47
N PHE A 57 2.39 10.24 6.45
CA PHE A 57 1.07 10.85 6.65
C PHE A 57 0.03 9.81 7.04
N PHE A 58 0.04 8.65 6.36
CA PHE A 58 -0.85 7.53 6.68
C PHE A 58 -0.68 7.10 8.14
N LYS A 59 0.56 6.84 8.57
CA LYS A 59 0.88 6.44 9.95
C LYS A 59 0.46 7.46 10.99
N LYS A 60 0.54 8.75 10.69
CA LYS A 60 0.11 9.82 11.60
C LYS A 60 -1.41 9.90 11.73
N ILE A 61 -2.13 9.90 10.63
CA ILE A 61 -3.60 10.03 10.62
C ILE A 61 -4.30 8.75 11.12
N PHE A 62 -3.70 7.58 10.89
CA PHE A 62 -4.20 6.28 11.33
C PHE A 62 -3.41 5.69 12.49
N ASN A 63 -2.75 6.53 13.29
CA ASN A 63 -1.97 6.08 14.45
C ASN A 63 -2.84 5.28 15.44
N PRO A 64 -2.53 3.99 15.68
CA PRO A 64 -3.34 3.14 16.54
C PRO A 64 -3.30 3.57 18.01
N THR A 65 -2.26 4.26 18.46
CA THR A 65 -2.13 4.73 19.84
C THR A 65 -3.11 5.87 20.14
N GLU A 66 -3.33 6.75 19.16
CA GLU A 66 -4.17 7.94 19.31
C GLU A 66 -5.55 7.77 18.68
N ARG A 67 -5.66 6.91 17.66
CA ARG A 67 -6.84 6.73 16.81
C ARG A 67 -7.09 5.25 16.48
N SER A 68 -7.06 4.37 17.51
CA SER A 68 -7.22 2.91 17.32
C SER A 68 -8.55 2.52 16.67
N ASP A 69 -9.60 3.26 16.95
CA ASP A 69 -10.94 3.05 16.39
C ASP A 69 -10.95 3.35 14.90
N ARG A 70 -10.28 4.42 14.44
CA ARG A 70 -10.18 4.82 13.03
C ARG A 70 -9.47 3.75 12.20
N LEU A 71 -8.34 3.24 12.70
CA LEU A 71 -7.62 2.15 12.03
C LEU A 71 -8.44 0.86 12.03
N SER A 72 -9.10 0.53 13.15
CA SER A 72 -10.00 -0.64 13.24
C SER A 72 -11.17 -0.54 12.26
N GLU A 73 -11.74 0.64 12.10
CA GLU A 73 -12.83 0.88 11.14
C GLU A 73 -12.37 0.75 9.70
N LEU A 74 -11.20 1.30 9.35
CA LEU A 74 -10.58 1.15 8.04
C LEU A 74 -10.33 -0.33 7.73
N VAL A 75 -9.67 -1.07 8.61
CA VAL A 75 -9.38 -2.49 8.40
C VAL A 75 -10.68 -3.29 8.30
N SER A 76 -11.67 -2.99 9.13
CA SER A 76 -12.97 -3.68 9.09
C SER A 76 -13.67 -3.52 7.74
N CYS A 77 -13.72 -2.31 7.19
CA CYS A 77 -14.42 -2.07 5.93
C CYS A 77 -13.65 -2.66 4.73
N LEU A 78 -12.32 -2.73 4.78
CA LEU A 78 -11.50 -3.37 3.75
C LEU A 78 -11.61 -4.90 3.80
N LEU A 79 -11.70 -5.51 4.98
CA LEU A 79 -11.86 -6.96 5.14
C LEU A 79 -13.33 -7.41 5.02
N GLY A 80 -14.30 -6.48 5.06
CA GLY A 80 -15.71 -6.81 5.04
C GLY A 80 -16.21 -7.53 6.30
N GLN A 81 -15.47 -7.42 7.39
CA GLN A 81 -15.82 -8.00 8.70
C GLN A 81 -15.37 -7.09 9.83
N LYS A 82 -16.13 -7.06 10.94
CA LYS A 82 -15.77 -6.24 12.09
C LYS A 82 -14.52 -6.81 12.76
N VAL A 83 -13.47 -5.99 12.83
CA VAL A 83 -12.22 -6.31 13.52
C VAL A 83 -11.85 -5.18 14.48
N THR A 84 -11.03 -5.50 15.47
CA THR A 84 -10.42 -4.53 16.37
C THR A 84 -8.91 -4.68 16.27
N VAL A 85 -8.22 -3.61 15.90
CA VAL A 85 -6.76 -3.56 15.88
C VAL A 85 -6.27 -3.37 17.31
N LEU A 86 -5.36 -4.24 17.75
CA LEU A 86 -4.75 -4.18 19.08
C LEU A 86 -3.39 -3.49 19.03
N GLU A 87 -2.59 -3.81 18.04
CA GLU A 87 -1.21 -3.39 17.95
C GLU A 87 -0.77 -3.24 16.50
N VAL A 88 0.17 -2.33 16.26
CA VAL A 88 0.91 -2.22 15.00
C VAL A 88 2.32 -2.68 15.24
N PHE A 89 2.77 -3.67 14.47
CA PHE A 89 4.12 -4.20 14.59
C PHE A 89 5.15 -3.24 13.98
N PRO A 90 6.36 -3.18 14.55
CA PRO A 90 7.48 -2.51 13.89
C PRO A 90 7.78 -3.15 12.53
N ASN A 91 8.10 -2.34 11.54
CA ASN A 91 8.34 -2.79 10.16
C ASN A 91 9.59 -3.68 10.00
N GLU A 92 10.50 -3.66 10.97
CA GLU A 92 11.89 -4.12 10.82
C GLU A 92 12.14 -5.60 11.13
N ASP A 93 11.12 -6.39 11.52
CA ASP A 93 11.38 -7.71 12.15
C ASP A 93 11.42 -8.92 11.21
N SER A 94 11.37 -8.78 9.89
CA SER A 94 11.46 -9.93 9.01
C SER A 94 12.75 -10.01 8.21
N GLN A 95 13.76 -10.63 8.80
CA GLN A 95 14.89 -11.14 8.05
C GLN A 95 14.61 -12.59 7.61
N PHE A 96 14.16 -12.78 6.40
CA PHE A 96 14.09 -14.10 5.78
C PHE A 96 15.31 -14.28 4.87
N LEU A 97 16.21 -15.20 5.25
CA LEU A 97 17.45 -15.52 4.51
C LEU A 97 18.35 -14.30 4.21
N GLY A 98 18.35 -13.27 5.08
CA GLY A 98 19.15 -12.05 4.86
C GLY A 98 18.50 -11.03 3.92
N VAL A 99 17.31 -11.29 3.41
CA VAL A 99 16.51 -10.34 2.65
C VAL A 99 15.46 -9.72 3.58
N MET A 100 15.46 -8.40 3.67
CA MET A 100 14.50 -7.67 4.48
C MET A 100 13.25 -7.37 3.64
N ILE A 101 12.10 -7.93 4.05
CA ILE A 101 10.80 -7.56 3.48
C ILE A 101 10.26 -6.42 4.33
N ILE A 102 10.20 -5.23 3.75
CA ILE A 102 9.64 -4.03 4.40
C ILE A 102 8.17 -3.96 4.01
N MET A 103 7.29 -3.89 5.01
CA MET A 103 5.85 -3.69 4.85
C MET A 103 5.46 -2.35 5.48
N ASP A 104 4.48 -1.65 4.88
CA ASP A 104 4.12 -0.29 5.34
C ASP A 104 3.49 -0.32 6.74
N MET A 105 2.51 -1.18 6.96
CA MET A 105 1.85 -1.31 8.25
C MET A 105 1.33 -2.74 8.51
N VAL A 106 1.84 -3.39 9.53
CA VAL A 106 1.36 -4.72 9.96
C VAL A 106 0.60 -4.58 11.27
N VAL A 107 -0.63 -5.06 11.31
CA VAL A 107 -1.54 -4.96 12.45
C VAL A 107 -1.91 -6.32 13.02
N LEU A 108 -1.97 -6.41 14.35
CA LEU A 108 -2.54 -7.53 15.09
C LEU A 108 -4.00 -7.22 15.42
N MET A 109 -4.90 -8.14 15.16
CA MET A 109 -6.32 -8.02 15.46
C MET A 109 -6.71 -8.84 16.70
N ALA A 110 -7.84 -8.48 17.32
CA ALA A 110 -8.29 -9.07 18.59
C ALA A 110 -8.58 -10.58 18.53
N ASP A 111 -8.88 -11.11 17.33
CA ASP A 111 -9.07 -12.55 17.10
C ASP A 111 -7.75 -13.31 16.88
N GLY A 112 -6.61 -12.60 16.95
CA GLY A 112 -5.27 -13.13 16.70
C GLY A 112 -4.87 -13.20 15.22
N SER A 113 -5.72 -12.77 14.29
CA SER A 113 -5.36 -12.62 12.89
C SER A 113 -4.46 -11.40 12.71
N ILE A 114 -3.67 -11.39 11.63
CA ILE A 114 -2.78 -10.28 11.27
C ILE A 114 -3.06 -9.80 9.86
N ALA A 115 -2.89 -8.50 9.63
CA ALA A 115 -3.00 -7.92 8.31
C ALA A 115 -1.80 -7.02 8.01
N ASN A 116 -1.34 -7.03 6.76
CA ASN A 116 -0.49 -5.99 6.18
C ASN A 116 -1.34 -5.03 5.37
N ILE A 117 -1.13 -3.73 5.58
CA ILE A 117 -1.70 -2.67 4.76
C ILE A 117 -0.53 -2.04 4.03
N GLU A 118 -0.52 -2.17 2.72
CA GLU A 118 0.53 -1.67 1.83
C GLU A 118 -0.04 -0.61 0.90
N ILE A 119 0.68 0.49 0.71
CA ILE A 119 0.30 1.55 -0.22
C ILE A 119 1.31 1.56 -1.38
N GLN A 120 0.85 1.16 -2.56
CA GLN A 120 1.69 1.05 -3.73
C GLN A 120 1.47 2.25 -4.67
N LYS A 121 2.50 3.08 -4.83
CA LYS A 121 2.45 4.29 -5.66
C LYS A 121 2.53 4.00 -7.15
N ILE A 122 3.36 3.03 -7.52
CA ILE A 122 3.66 2.70 -8.90
C ILE A 122 3.38 1.20 -9.10
N SER A 123 2.31 0.88 -9.82
CA SER A 123 1.86 -0.50 -9.96
C SER A 123 2.46 -1.25 -11.14
N TYR A 124 2.97 -0.56 -12.16
CA TYR A 124 3.44 -1.22 -13.38
C TYR A 124 4.66 -2.13 -13.16
N ASP A 125 5.41 -1.93 -12.07
CA ASP A 125 6.55 -2.76 -11.66
C ASP A 125 6.32 -3.50 -10.34
N PHE A 126 5.07 -3.65 -9.92
CA PHE A 126 4.74 -4.41 -8.72
C PHE A 126 4.41 -5.87 -9.12
N PRO A 127 5.35 -6.79 -9.01
CA PRO A 127 5.14 -8.17 -9.41
C PRO A 127 4.16 -8.88 -8.45
N ALA A 128 3.29 -9.74 -8.99
CA ALA A 128 2.35 -10.54 -8.20
C ALA A 128 3.08 -11.44 -7.18
N GLU A 129 4.30 -11.83 -7.48
CA GLU A 129 5.19 -12.59 -6.59
C GLU A 129 5.46 -11.86 -5.28
N ARG A 130 5.56 -10.51 -5.30
CA ARG A 130 5.75 -9.70 -4.10
C ARG A 130 4.55 -9.79 -3.16
N ILE A 131 3.32 -9.85 -3.70
CA ILE A 131 2.10 -10.10 -2.91
C ILE A 131 2.21 -11.45 -2.18
N SER A 132 2.69 -12.46 -2.90
CA SER A 132 2.89 -13.80 -2.33
C SER A 132 3.94 -13.81 -1.24
N CYS A 133 5.05 -13.07 -1.41
CA CYS A 133 6.10 -12.91 -0.38
C CYS A 133 5.56 -12.22 0.88
N TYR A 134 4.79 -11.14 0.74
CA TYR A 134 4.15 -10.47 1.88
C TYR A 134 3.24 -11.43 2.64
N SER A 135 2.38 -12.14 1.93
CA SER A 135 1.47 -13.10 2.55
C SER A 135 2.21 -14.25 3.24
N ALA A 136 3.30 -14.76 2.65
CA ALA A 136 4.12 -15.81 3.24
C ALA A 136 4.81 -15.32 4.53
N ASP A 137 5.34 -14.09 4.54
CA ASP A 137 5.96 -13.50 5.74
C ASP A 137 4.94 -13.35 6.88
N LEU A 138 3.72 -12.90 6.58
CA LEU A 138 2.66 -12.82 7.59
C LEU A 138 2.35 -14.18 8.20
N VAL A 139 2.31 -15.26 7.41
CA VAL A 139 2.13 -16.63 7.91
C VAL A 139 3.28 -17.02 8.85
N LEU A 140 4.52 -16.71 8.47
CA LEU A 140 5.70 -17.00 9.29
C LEU A 140 5.74 -16.17 10.57
N ARG A 141 5.35 -14.89 10.53
CA ARG A 141 5.22 -14.04 11.72
C ARG A 141 4.20 -14.62 12.69
N GLN A 142 3.04 -15.01 12.20
CA GLN A 142 2.02 -15.63 13.05
C GLN A 142 2.51 -16.95 13.65
N TYR A 143 3.19 -17.78 12.88
CA TYR A 143 3.79 -19.01 13.42
C TYR A 143 4.83 -18.72 14.51
N LYS A 144 5.69 -17.72 14.32
CA LYS A 144 6.66 -17.28 15.34
C LYS A 144 5.97 -16.78 16.61
N MET A 145 4.88 -16.02 16.49
CA MET A 145 4.09 -15.55 17.64
C MET A 145 3.56 -16.71 18.47
N ILE A 146 2.96 -17.71 17.82
CA ILE A 146 2.39 -18.89 18.49
C ILE A 146 3.49 -19.73 19.16
N THR A 147 4.66 -19.86 18.55
CA THR A 147 5.75 -20.68 19.09
C THR A 147 6.58 -19.99 20.16
N GLY A 148 6.26 -18.74 20.54
CA GLY A 148 6.96 -17.98 21.56
C GLY A 148 8.41 -17.64 21.24
N LYS A 149 8.82 -17.73 19.96
CA LYS A 149 10.19 -17.44 19.53
C LYS A 149 10.50 -15.95 19.36
N ASN A 150 9.49 -15.08 19.46
CA ASN A 150 9.68 -13.63 19.53
C ASN A 150 8.85 -13.09 20.70
N GLN A 151 9.49 -12.79 21.81
CA GLN A 151 8.93 -11.97 22.89
C GLN A 151 8.99 -10.50 22.44
N VAL A 152 8.11 -10.09 21.55
CA VAL A 152 7.80 -8.68 21.29
C VAL A 152 6.34 -8.48 21.66
N GLY A 153 6.12 -7.80 22.78
CA GLY A 153 4.80 -7.52 23.33
C GLY A 153 4.36 -8.52 24.40
N LYS A 154 4.02 -7.99 25.58
CA LYS A 154 3.49 -8.71 26.73
C LYS A 154 2.05 -9.17 26.51
N HIS A 155 1.80 -10.00 25.52
CA HIS A 155 0.56 -10.74 25.46
C HIS A 155 0.85 -12.19 25.77
N GLU A 156 0.32 -12.66 26.87
CA GLU A 156 0.44 -14.06 27.28
C GLU A 156 -0.06 -14.98 26.15
N PRO A 157 0.71 -15.98 25.76
CA PRO A 157 0.22 -16.97 24.80
C PRO A 157 -0.83 -17.85 25.49
N SER A 158 -1.91 -18.06 24.80
CA SER A 158 -2.87 -19.12 24.98
C SER A 158 -4.03 -18.91 25.93
N MET A 159 -5.18 -18.85 25.32
CA MET A 159 -6.46 -19.13 25.97
C MET A 159 -6.76 -20.62 26.24
N ASN A 160 -5.92 -21.55 25.79
CA ASN A 160 -6.18 -22.98 26.00
C ASN A 160 -4.92 -23.67 26.56
N GLY A 161 -4.89 -23.96 27.82
CA GLY A 161 -3.83 -24.57 28.63
C GLY A 161 -3.07 -25.79 28.06
N SER A 162 -2.80 -25.84 26.80
CA SER A 162 -2.01 -26.84 26.10
C SER A 162 -0.57 -26.33 25.95
N SER A 163 0.37 -27.06 26.53
CA SER A 163 1.78 -26.70 26.63
C SER A 163 2.59 -26.78 25.33
N LYS A 164 1.99 -27.06 24.19
CA LYS A 164 2.66 -27.11 22.87
C LYS A 164 1.87 -26.36 21.81
N PRO A 165 2.54 -25.41 21.09
CA PRO A 165 1.94 -24.70 19.97
C PRO A 165 1.48 -25.68 18.88
N SER A 166 0.30 -25.43 18.32
CA SER A 166 -0.29 -26.24 17.25
C SER A 166 -0.54 -25.39 16.01
N TYR A 167 -0.42 -25.96 14.82
CA TYR A 167 -0.88 -25.31 13.58
C TYR A 167 -2.37 -24.91 13.62
N LYS A 168 -3.17 -25.54 14.47
CA LYS A 168 -4.61 -25.22 14.67
C LYS A 168 -4.81 -23.87 15.38
N ASP A 169 -3.77 -23.37 16.06
CA ASP A 169 -3.82 -22.08 16.76
C ASP A 169 -3.55 -20.90 15.80
N MET A 170 -3.09 -21.18 14.58
CA MET A 170 -2.89 -20.16 13.55
C MET A 170 -4.21 -19.54 13.11
N ARG A 171 -4.17 -18.24 12.87
CA ARG A 171 -5.30 -17.42 12.42
C ARG A 171 -5.08 -16.93 11.00
N LYS A 172 -6.11 -16.34 10.40
CA LYS A 172 -6.04 -15.75 9.06
C LYS A 172 -4.93 -14.69 8.99
N VAL A 173 -4.34 -14.59 7.82
CA VAL A 173 -3.44 -13.51 7.44
C VAL A 173 -4.03 -12.78 6.23
N HIS A 174 -4.05 -11.47 6.29
CA HIS A 174 -4.66 -10.63 5.27
C HIS A 174 -3.61 -9.72 4.65
N THR A 175 -3.47 -9.80 3.33
CA THR A 175 -2.61 -8.88 2.57
C THR A 175 -3.51 -7.87 1.86
N ILE A 176 -3.47 -6.61 2.32
CA ILE A 176 -4.26 -5.50 1.80
C ILE A 176 -3.31 -4.58 1.05
N ILE A 177 -3.57 -4.32 -0.23
CA ILE A 177 -2.76 -3.42 -1.05
C ILE A 177 -3.65 -2.37 -1.70
N LEU A 178 -3.31 -1.10 -1.45
CA LEU A 178 -3.93 0.06 -2.05
C LEU A 178 -3.03 0.57 -3.17
N PHE A 179 -3.45 0.43 -4.43
CA PHE A 179 -2.73 0.94 -5.59
C PHE A 179 -3.20 2.35 -5.92
N GLU A 180 -2.30 3.33 -5.86
CA GLU A 180 -2.61 4.69 -6.31
C GLU A 180 -2.81 4.75 -7.82
N ASP A 181 -1.90 4.08 -8.56
CA ASP A 181 -1.99 3.88 -10.00
C ASP A 181 -1.95 2.38 -10.31
N SER A 182 -2.95 1.89 -11.02
CA SER A 182 -3.11 0.49 -11.36
C SER A 182 -2.45 0.13 -12.68
N ASN A 183 -1.85 -1.07 -12.75
CA ASN A 183 -1.43 -1.62 -14.02
C ASN A 183 -2.59 -2.37 -14.72
N LYS A 184 -2.36 -2.82 -15.95
CA LYS A 184 -3.38 -3.49 -16.75
C LYS A 184 -3.91 -4.79 -16.13
N SER A 185 -3.11 -5.47 -15.31
CA SER A 185 -3.50 -6.73 -14.66
C SER A 185 -4.52 -6.54 -13.53
N LEU A 186 -4.65 -5.31 -13.01
CA LEU A 186 -5.65 -4.93 -12.00
C LEU A 186 -6.97 -4.45 -12.61
N ILE A 187 -7.07 -4.36 -13.94
CA ILE A 187 -8.31 -4.02 -14.62
C ILE A 187 -9.13 -5.30 -14.79
N SER A 188 -10.32 -5.32 -14.18
CA SER A 188 -11.22 -6.47 -14.29
C SER A 188 -11.69 -6.70 -15.74
N GLU A 189 -11.67 -7.96 -16.19
CA GLU A 189 -12.22 -8.36 -17.49
C GLU A 189 -13.75 -8.35 -17.49
N VAL A 190 -14.37 -8.46 -16.32
CA VAL A 190 -15.83 -8.50 -16.15
C VAL A 190 -16.43 -7.10 -16.25
N ASP A 191 -15.88 -6.16 -15.49
CA ASP A 191 -16.29 -4.76 -15.49
C ASP A 191 -15.07 -3.87 -15.13
N LYS A 192 -14.73 -2.96 -16.04
CA LYS A 192 -13.58 -2.04 -15.87
C LYS A 192 -13.78 -1.02 -14.75
N ALA A 193 -14.98 -0.86 -14.22
CA ALA A 193 -15.28 0.00 -13.09
C ALA A 193 -15.04 -0.68 -11.72
N LEU A 194 -14.75 -1.98 -11.71
CA LEU A 194 -14.42 -2.69 -10.47
C LEU A 194 -13.04 -2.26 -9.98
N TYR A 195 -12.98 -1.81 -8.76
CA TYR A 195 -11.81 -1.25 -8.11
C TYR A 195 -11.41 -2.02 -6.84
N PHE A 196 -12.25 -2.93 -6.38
CA PHE A 196 -12.09 -3.67 -5.13
C PHE A 196 -12.11 -5.17 -5.41
N HIS A 197 -10.96 -5.82 -5.20
CA HIS A 197 -10.76 -7.22 -5.56
C HIS A 197 -10.42 -8.03 -4.32
N VAL A 198 -11.17 -9.10 -4.06
CA VAL A 198 -10.95 -10.02 -2.94
C VAL A 198 -10.48 -11.36 -3.48
N GLY A 199 -9.28 -11.77 -3.05
CA GLY A 199 -8.69 -13.06 -3.41
C GLY A 199 -8.73 -14.03 -2.23
N LYS A 200 -9.29 -15.24 -2.48
CA LYS A 200 -9.29 -16.37 -1.54
C LYS A 200 -8.96 -17.64 -2.28
N THR A 201 -8.26 -18.57 -1.64
CA THR A 201 -7.98 -19.87 -2.27
C THR A 201 -9.25 -20.71 -2.35
N LYS A 202 -9.58 -21.16 -3.57
CA LYS A 202 -10.64 -22.12 -3.84
C LYS A 202 -10.08 -23.30 -4.63
N PHE A 203 -10.54 -24.51 -4.33
CA PHE A 203 -10.16 -25.68 -5.06
C PHE A 203 -11.20 -25.98 -6.17
N ASN A 204 -10.73 -26.32 -7.36
CA ASN A 204 -11.58 -26.58 -8.53
C ASN A 204 -12.56 -27.74 -8.36
N THR A 205 -12.29 -28.66 -7.43
CA THR A 205 -13.14 -29.78 -7.10
C THR A 205 -14.23 -29.48 -6.06
N GLY A 206 -14.24 -28.22 -5.53
CA GLY A 206 -15.21 -27.79 -4.53
C GLY A 206 -14.97 -28.32 -3.11
N ILE A 207 -13.79 -28.90 -2.83
CA ILE A 207 -13.44 -29.27 -1.44
C ILE A 207 -13.33 -27.99 -0.59
N LYS A 208 -13.82 -28.08 0.66
CA LYS A 208 -13.88 -26.96 1.59
C LYS A 208 -12.67 -26.97 2.53
N ILE A 209 -11.49 -26.66 1.98
CA ILE A 209 -10.28 -26.42 2.76
C ILE A 209 -10.01 -24.92 2.68
N GLU A 210 -10.01 -24.25 3.84
CA GLU A 210 -9.70 -22.84 3.93
C GLU A 210 -8.22 -22.65 4.28
N LEU A 211 -7.47 -22.06 3.36
CA LEU A 211 -6.10 -21.62 3.65
C LEU A 211 -6.12 -20.32 4.47
N LEU A 212 -5.00 -20.02 5.13
CA LEU A 212 -4.91 -18.86 6.03
C LEU A 212 -4.87 -17.52 5.30
N GLN A 213 -4.47 -17.51 4.04
CA GLN A 213 -4.13 -16.31 3.27
C GLN A 213 -5.37 -15.78 2.54
N ASP A 214 -5.73 -14.53 2.84
CA ASP A 214 -6.73 -13.75 2.13
C ASP A 214 -6.09 -12.47 1.57
N PHE A 215 -6.55 -12.00 0.42
CA PHE A 215 -6.00 -10.84 -0.29
C PHE A 215 -7.09 -9.82 -0.55
N VAL A 216 -6.75 -8.54 -0.39
CA VAL A 216 -7.60 -7.41 -0.78
C VAL A 216 -6.74 -6.46 -1.60
N LEU A 217 -7.10 -6.26 -2.88
CA LEU A 217 -6.43 -5.36 -3.79
C LEU A 217 -7.39 -4.25 -4.20
N VAL A 218 -6.96 -2.99 -4.05
CA VAL A 218 -7.81 -1.83 -4.31
C VAL A 218 -7.14 -0.91 -5.32
N SER A 219 -7.82 -0.65 -6.44
CA SER A 219 -7.37 0.26 -7.50
C SER A 219 -7.94 1.65 -7.27
N LEU A 220 -7.17 2.56 -6.64
CA LEU A 220 -7.64 3.90 -6.27
C LEU A 220 -7.84 4.82 -7.47
N ASP A 221 -7.06 4.68 -8.54
CA ASP A 221 -7.26 5.39 -9.81
C ASP A 221 -8.58 5.01 -10.47
N THR A 222 -8.93 3.71 -10.48
CA THR A 222 -10.21 3.20 -10.96
C THR A 222 -11.36 3.72 -10.08
N PHE A 223 -11.20 3.67 -8.74
CA PHE A 223 -12.15 4.25 -7.81
C PHE A 223 -12.36 5.74 -8.08
N ARG A 224 -11.29 6.52 -8.20
CA ARG A 224 -11.33 7.96 -8.50
C ARG A 224 -12.12 8.24 -9.78
N LYS A 225 -11.87 7.45 -10.82
CA LYS A 225 -12.49 7.62 -12.14
C LYS A 225 -13.98 7.30 -12.16
N TYR A 226 -14.41 6.22 -11.51
CA TYR A 226 -15.76 5.68 -11.68
C TYR A 226 -16.69 5.88 -10.48
N ARG A 227 -16.15 6.21 -9.29
CA ARG A 227 -16.93 6.32 -8.05
C ARG A 227 -16.79 7.66 -7.35
N TYR A 228 -15.58 8.15 -7.23
CA TYR A 228 -15.35 9.40 -6.52
C TYR A 228 -16.05 10.58 -7.17
N SER A 229 -16.19 10.60 -8.50
CA SER A 229 -16.98 11.60 -9.22
C SER A 229 -18.42 11.64 -8.75
N ASP A 230 -19.04 10.49 -8.50
CA ASP A 230 -20.43 10.41 -8.04
C ASP A 230 -20.59 10.99 -6.63
N ILE A 231 -19.65 10.67 -5.72
CA ILE A 231 -19.61 11.20 -4.36
C ILE A 231 -19.43 12.73 -4.40
N LYS A 232 -18.52 13.22 -5.23
CA LYS A 232 -18.24 14.64 -5.40
C LYS A 232 -19.44 15.43 -5.93
N GLU A 233 -20.29 14.79 -6.73
CA GLU A 233 -21.53 15.35 -7.27
C GLU A 233 -22.74 15.18 -6.33
N GLY A 234 -22.55 14.58 -5.13
CA GLY A 234 -23.60 14.41 -4.13
C GLY A 234 -24.61 13.30 -4.46
N ARG A 235 -24.24 12.37 -5.34
CA ARG A 235 -25.07 11.19 -5.64
C ARG A 235 -25.00 10.21 -4.48
N THR A 236 -26.05 10.14 -3.68
CA THR A 236 -26.10 9.33 -2.46
C THR A 236 -26.46 7.87 -2.67
N GLU A 237 -26.97 7.48 -3.82
CA GLU A 237 -27.27 6.10 -4.20
C GLU A 237 -26.04 5.42 -4.83
N ILE A 238 -24.93 5.39 -4.09
CA ILE A 238 -23.74 4.69 -4.55
C ILE A 238 -23.88 3.24 -4.10
N THR A 239 -24.37 2.43 -5.01
CA THR A 239 -24.23 0.97 -4.87
C THR A 239 -22.75 0.64 -5.04
N ASP A 240 -22.10 0.24 -3.95
CA ASP A 240 -20.82 -0.45 -4.04
C ASP A 240 -21.09 -1.75 -4.79
N TYR A 241 -20.62 -1.85 -6.04
CA TYR A 241 -20.74 -3.08 -6.79
C TYR A 241 -19.81 -4.11 -6.17
N ASP A 242 -20.28 -4.76 -5.11
CA ASP A 242 -19.75 -6.04 -4.69
C ASP A 242 -20.13 -7.04 -5.78
N TYR A 243 -19.17 -7.34 -6.66
CA TYR A 243 -19.32 -8.40 -7.62
C TYR A 243 -19.73 -9.69 -6.91
N ASP A 244 -20.98 -10.10 -7.18
CA ASP A 244 -21.64 -11.33 -6.76
C ASP A 244 -21.28 -11.84 -5.35
N SER A 245 -21.98 -11.28 -4.36
CA SER A 245 -21.95 -11.73 -2.97
C SER A 245 -22.29 -13.25 -2.82
N SER A 246 -22.92 -13.87 -3.82
CA SER A 246 -23.30 -15.29 -3.78
C SER A 246 -22.09 -16.23 -3.93
N GLN A 247 -21.05 -15.86 -4.67
CA GLN A 247 -19.86 -16.69 -4.83
C GLN A 247 -18.87 -16.58 -3.67
N TYR A 248 -18.88 -15.48 -2.91
CA TYR A 248 -17.85 -15.19 -1.89
C TYR A 248 -18.37 -15.23 -0.45
N ASN A 249 -19.59 -15.68 -0.20
CA ASN A 249 -20.23 -15.70 1.14
C ASN A 249 -20.25 -14.30 1.83
N ASN A 250 -20.15 -13.23 1.08
CA ASN A 250 -20.21 -11.87 1.59
C ASN A 250 -21.63 -11.32 1.78
N ALA A 251 -22.63 -12.19 1.85
CA ALA A 251 -24.00 -11.83 2.25
C ALA A 251 -24.09 -11.11 3.63
N LEU A 252 -22.96 -10.96 4.32
CA LEU A 252 -22.85 -10.38 5.65
C LEU A 252 -22.11 -9.03 5.69
N VAL A 253 -21.58 -8.49 4.57
CA VAL A 253 -21.02 -7.15 4.59
C VAL A 253 -22.14 -6.16 4.77
N SER A 254 -22.19 -5.53 5.94
CA SER A 254 -23.26 -4.57 6.27
C SER A 254 -23.18 -3.35 5.37
N GLU A 255 -24.31 -2.72 5.08
CA GLU A 255 -24.35 -1.43 4.35
C GLU A 255 -23.47 -0.37 5.03
N LYS A 256 -23.34 -0.42 6.37
CA LYS A 256 -22.38 0.42 7.10
C LYS A 256 -20.96 0.21 6.62
N MET A 257 -20.48 -1.04 6.49
CA MET A 257 -19.11 -1.32 6.05
C MET A 257 -18.85 -0.88 4.60
N LYS A 258 -19.84 -1.04 3.73
CA LYS A 258 -19.75 -0.52 2.36
C LYS A 258 -19.62 1.01 2.35
N ARG A 259 -20.45 1.68 3.16
CA ARG A 259 -20.38 3.13 3.32
C ARG A 259 -19.06 3.58 3.93
N ASP A 260 -18.53 2.87 4.94
CA ASP A 260 -17.24 3.17 5.55
C ASP A 260 -16.09 2.96 4.55
N ARG A 261 -16.16 1.94 3.68
CA ARG A 261 -15.21 1.75 2.58
C ARG A 261 -15.19 2.95 1.64
N LEU A 262 -16.36 3.37 1.16
CA LEU A 262 -16.48 4.57 0.31
C LEU A 262 -15.90 5.81 0.99
N LYS A 263 -16.20 5.99 2.28
CA LYS A 263 -15.67 7.09 3.10
C LYS A 263 -14.13 7.13 3.07
N PHE A 264 -13.48 6.03 3.44
CA PHE A 264 -12.01 6.00 3.52
C PHE A 264 -11.34 6.06 2.14
N LEU A 265 -11.87 5.35 1.13
CA LEU A 265 -11.32 5.45 -0.21
C LEU A 265 -11.47 6.86 -0.78
N SER A 266 -12.59 7.54 -0.52
CA SER A 266 -12.77 8.95 -0.91
C SER A 266 -11.79 9.87 -0.21
N LEU A 267 -11.53 9.65 1.08
CA LEU A 267 -10.53 10.39 1.83
C LEU A 267 -9.12 10.23 1.24
N PHE A 268 -8.75 9.01 0.82
CA PHE A 268 -7.43 8.74 0.23
C PHE A 268 -7.23 9.41 -1.13
N VAL A 269 -8.29 9.61 -1.91
CA VAL A 269 -8.19 10.24 -3.23
C VAL A 269 -8.51 11.75 -3.22
N ALA A 270 -8.94 12.31 -2.08
CA ALA A 270 -9.18 13.74 -1.91
C ALA A 270 -7.85 14.49 -1.88
N GLU A 271 -7.73 15.53 -2.71
CA GLU A 271 -6.49 16.29 -2.89
C GLU A 271 -6.53 17.68 -2.26
N THR A 272 -7.72 18.22 -2.04
CA THR A 272 -7.90 19.60 -1.59
C THR A 272 -8.71 19.69 -0.29
N PRO A 273 -8.48 20.72 0.55
CA PRO A 273 -9.31 20.96 1.73
C PRO A 273 -10.80 21.02 1.43
N GLN A 274 -11.19 21.64 0.30
CA GLN A 274 -12.59 21.77 -0.13
C GLN A 274 -13.22 20.42 -0.46
N GLU A 275 -12.45 19.47 -0.98
CA GLU A 275 -12.93 18.09 -1.18
C GLU A 275 -13.14 17.39 0.15
N ILE A 276 -12.23 17.58 1.13
CA ILE A 276 -12.40 17.03 2.49
C ILE A 276 -13.62 17.65 3.17
N ASP A 277 -13.86 18.94 3.05
CA ASP A 277 -15.06 19.59 3.59
C ASP A 277 -16.35 18.97 3.03
N LYS A 278 -16.41 18.72 1.73
CA LYS A 278 -17.54 18.00 1.11
C LYS A 278 -17.68 16.56 1.59
N LEU A 279 -16.56 15.88 1.83
CA LEU A 279 -16.60 14.53 2.40
C LEU A 279 -17.13 14.55 3.83
N VAL A 280 -16.82 15.56 4.64
CA VAL A 280 -17.38 15.73 5.99
C VAL A 280 -18.90 15.99 5.94
N GLU A 281 -19.39 16.73 4.95
CA GLU A 281 -20.84 16.89 4.74
C GLU A 281 -21.53 15.54 4.47
N THR A 282 -20.89 14.65 3.73
CA THR A 282 -21.42 13.32 3.38
C THR A 282 -21.18 12.30 4.50
N PHE A 283 -20.02 12.37 5.15
CA PHE A 283 -19.54 11.47 6.20
C PHE A 283 -19.09 12.28 7.42
N PRO A 284 -20.02 12.68 8.32
CA PRO A 284 -19.71 13.60 9.42
C PRO A 284 -18.65 13.09 10.42
N ASP A 285 -18.43 11.78 10.50
CA ASP A 285 -17.39 11.16 11.32
C ASP A 285 -15.96 11.42 10.80
N LEU A 286 -15.80 11.91 9.56
CA LEU A 286 -14.52 12.43 9.05
C LEU A 286 -14.13 13.80 9.65
N GLU A 287 -15.01 14.45 10.41
CA GLU A 287 -14.68 15.72 11.09
C GLU A 287 -13.41 15.60 11.94
N SER A 288 -13.22 14.47 12.61
CA SER A 288 -12.01 14.22 13.41
C SER A 288 -10.74 14.13 12.55
N VAL A 289 -10.85 13.60 11.32
CA VAL A 289 -9.73 13.55 10.37
C VAL A 289 -9.42 14.95 9.84
N ARG A 290 -10.44 15.70 9.46
CA ARG A 290 -10.32 17.09 9.03
C ARG A 290 -9.63 17.94 10.10
N HIS A 291 -10.04 17.78 11.34
CA HIS A 291 -9.44 18.46 12.49
C HIS A 291 -7.95 18.10 12.62
N ASP A 292 -7.61 16.81 12.62
CA ASP A 292 -6.23 16.35 12.73
C ASP A 292 -5.36 16.91 11.56
N ILE A 293 -5.88 16.93 10.33
CA ILE A 293 -5.17 17.51 9.18
C ILE A 293 -4.93 19.01 9.37
N ASN A 294 -5.95 19.75 9.86
CA ASN A 294 -5.84 21.19 10.06
C ASN A 294 -4.88 21.56 11.21
N GLU A 295 -4.78 20.74 12.26
CA GLU A 295 -3.79 20.93 13.32
C GLU A 295 -2.34 20.97 12.80
N TYR A 296 -2.05 20.25 11.73
CA TYR A 296 -0.73 20.26 11.10
C TYR A 296 -0.37 21.59 10.44
N LEU A 297 -1.33 22.44 10.10
CA LEU A 297 -1.07 23.82 9.65
C LEU A 297 -0.43 24.67 10.75
N GLU A 298 -0.67 24.32 12.02
CA GLU A 298 -0.08 25.01 13.17
C GLU A 298 1.28 24.42 13.60
N ARG A 299 1.70 23.29 12.96
CA ARG A 299 2.95 22.56 13.24
C ARG A 299 3.83 22.42 12.00
N PRO A 300 4.25 23.52 11.35
CA PRO A 300 4.91 23.48 10.05
C PRO A 300 6.22 22.69 10.04
N GLY A 301 6.98 22.68 11.13
CA GLY A 301 8.21 21.90 11.25
C GLY A 301 7.96 20.39 11.28
N GLU A 302 6.90 19.94 11.96
CA GLU A 302 6.51 18.52 11.95
C GLU A 302 6.09 18.08 10.55
N VAL A 303 5.24 18.86 9.89
CA VAL A 303 4.80 18.59 8.52
C VAL A 303 5.97 18.59 7.54
N LEU A 304 6.89 19.54 7.67
CA LEU A 304 8.11 19.60 6.86
C LEU A 304 8.92 18.30 7.00
N SER A 305 9.05 17.79 8.22
CA SER A 305 9.73 16.51 8.48
C SER A 305 9.01 15.35 7.76
N MET A 306 7.67 15.30 7.82
CA MET A 306 6.88 14.26 7.15
C MET A 306 7.03 14.32 5.62
N PHE A 307 7.00 15.50 5.00
CA PHE A 307 7.25 15.67 3.56
C PHE A 307 8.67 15.25 3.18
N SER A 308 9.67 15.60 3.99
CA SER A 308 11.06 15.23 3.77
C SER A 308 11.27 13.70 3.90
N GLU A 309 10.63 13.07 4.87
CA GLU A 309 10.67 11.62 5.06
C GLU A 309 10.00 10.88 3.91
N ALA A 310 8.81 11.34 3.48
CA ALA A 310 8.11 10.76 2.34
C ALA A 310 8.95 10.83 1.06
N LEU A 311 9.64 11.96 0.82
CA LEU A 311 10.57 12.08 -0.31
C LEU A 311 11.74 11.09 -0.20
N ARG A 312 12.34 10.94 0.99
CA ARG A 312 13.43 9.96 1.19
C ARG A 312 13.00 8.52 0.95
N ILE A 313 11.80 8.16 1.38
CA ILE A 313 11.22 6.83 1.13
C ILE A 313 11.01 6.63 -0.37
N LEU A 314 10.45 7.63 -1.06
CA LEU A 314 10.23 7.58 -2.50
C LEU A 314 11.56 7.44 -3.27
N ASP A 315 12.57 8.24 -2.92
CA ASP A 315 13.90 8.18 -3.55
C ASP A 315 14.54 6.79 -3.36
N ARG A 316 14.46 6.24 -2.14
CA ARG A 316 14.96 4.89 -1.84
C ARG A 316 14.24 3.83 -2.66
N ASN A 317 12.90 3.85 -2.66
CA ASN A 317 12.11 2.86 -3.38
C ASN A 317 12.35 2.94 -4.89
N THR A 318 12.52 4.16 -5.42
CA THR A 318 12.87 4.37 -6.82
C THR A 318 14.26 3.82 -7.15
N ALA A 319 15.24 4.02 -6.27
CA ALA A 319 16.59 3.48 -6.47
C ALA A 319 16.61 1.94 -6.41
N GLU A 320 15.88 1.32 -5.49
CA GLU A 320 15.73 -0.14 -5.40
C GLU A 320 15.08 -0.70 -6.67
N LEU A 321 14.03 -0.06 -7.16
CA LEU A 321 13.36 -0.44 -8.40
C LEU A 321 14.29 -0.36 -9.62
N MET A 322 15.10 0.71 -9.71
CA MET A 322 16.09 0.84 -10.78
C MET A 322 17.15 -0.28 -10.74
N VAL A 323 17.59 -0.65 -9.53
CA VAL A 323 18.53 -1.76 -9.35
C VAL A 323 17.91 -3.09 -9.81
N ASP A 324 16.66 -3.35 -9.48
CA ASP A 324 15.99 -4.58 -9.89
C ASP A 324 15.77 -4.64 -11.40
N ARG A 325 15.35 -3.54 -12.03
CA ARG A 325 15.27 -3.44 -13.50
C ARG A 325 16.63 -3.71 -14.19
N MET A 326 17.71 -3.14 -13.65
CA MET A 326 19.04 -3.41 -14.20
C MET A 326 19.43 -4.88 -14.07
N LYS A 327 19.03 -5.56 -12.97
CA LYS A 327 19.28 -7.00 -12.83
C LYS A 327 18.51 -7.81 -13.87
N ASP A 328 17.23 -7.49 -14.09
CA ASP A 328 16.40 -8.16 -15.10
C ASP A 328 16.98 -7.94 -16.51
N GLU A 329 17.36 -6.71 -16.85
CA GLU A 329 18.01 -6.39 -18.14
C GLU A 329 19.33 -7.15 -18.32
N ILE A 330 20.13 -7.31 -17.26
CA ILE A 330 21.35 -8.10 -17.29
C ILE A 330 21.05 -9.58 -17.56
N VAL A 331 19.99 -10.13 -17.01
CA VAL A 331 19.56 -11.51 -17.28
C VAL A 331 19.16 -11.66 -18.73
N ASP A 332 18.29 -10.79 -19.24
CA ASP A 332 17.84 -10.80 -20.64
C ASP A 332 19.02 -10.66 -21.63
N LEU A 333 19.93 -9.74 -21.35
CA LEU A 333 21.14 -9.57 -22.18
C LEU A 333 22.08 -10.78 -22.15
N ARG A 334 22.16 -11.50 -21.02
CA ARG A 334 22.93 -12.74 -20.94
C ARG A 334 22.29 -13.84 -21.77
N GLU A 335 20.97 -14.02 -21.67
CA GLU A 335 20.24 -15.00 -22.51
C GLU A 335 20.41 -14.71 -24.00
N GLN A 336 20.24 -13.45 -24.43
CA GLN A 336 20.48 -13.03 -25.81
C GLN A 336 21.93 -13.30 -26.26
N ASN A 337 22.89 -13.04 -25.37
CA ASN A 337 24.29 -13.29 -25.67
C ASN A 337 24.59 -14.80 -25.85
N ASP A 338 23.99 -15.64 -25.01
CA ASP A 338 24.15 -17.10 -25.11
C ASP A 338 23.48 -17.65 -26.38
N GLU A 339 22.31 -17.12 -26.76
CA GLU A 339 21.65 -17.44 -28.04
C GLU A 339 22.51 -17.02 -29.25
N LEU A 340 23.08 -15.81 -29.21
CA LEU A 340 23.96 -15.31 -30.24
C LEU A 340 25.23 -16.16 -30.37
N LYS A 341 25.85 -16.57 -29.26
CA LYS A 341 26.99 -17.48 -29.24
C LYS A 341 26.65 -18.82 -29.87
N ALA A 342 25.54 -19.43 -29.44
CA ALA A 342 25.07 -20.70 -29.98
C ALA A 342 24.80 -20.62 -31.50
N SER A 343 24.27 -19.47 -31.97
CA SER A 343 24.06 -19.19 -33.38
C SER A 343 25.41 -19.03 -34.16
N SER A 344 26.37 -18.35 -33.52
CA SER A 344 27.74 -18.18 -34.11
C SER A 344 28.44 -19.53 -34.24
N ASP A 345 28.42 -20.35 -33.19
CA ASP A 345 29.04 -21.68 -33.19
C ASP A 345 28.46 -22.58 -34.29
N LYS A 346 27.13 -22.53 -34.51
CA LYS A 346 26.46 -23.25 -35.61
C LYS A 346 26.96 -22.77 -36.99
N LYS A 347 27.10 -21.46 -37.18
CA LYS A 347 27.60 -20.89 -38.42
C LYS A 347 29.05 -21.26 -38.65
N ASP A 348 29.89 -21.23 -37.63
CA ASP A 348 31.30 -21.62 -37.73
C ASP A 348 31.45 -23.11 -38.07
N ALA A 349 30.63 -23.97 -37.48
CA ALA A 349 30.59 -25.39 -37.83
C ALA A 349 30.18 -25.63 -39.32
N GLU A 350 29.18 -24.88 -39.80
CA GLU A 350 28.73 -24.96 -41.19
C GLU A 350 29.80 -24.42 -42.17
N ILE A 351 30.45 -23.31 -41.81
CA ILE A 351 31.61 -22.79 -42.60
C ILE A 351 32.72 -23.82 -42.65
N ALA A 352 33.06 -24.48 -41.58
CA ALA A 352 34.09 -25.52 -41.55
C ALA A 352 33.68 -26.71 -42.42
N ARG A 353 32.40 -27.12 -42.40
CA ARG A 353 31.86 -28.17 -43.25
C ARG A 353 31.94 -27.82 -44.74
N LEU A 354 31.51 -26.60 -45.09
CA LEU A 354 31.54 -26.13 -46.48
C LEU A 354 32.98 -26.00 -47.01
N LYS A 355 33.94 -25.54 -46.21
CA LYS A 355 35.37 -25.50 -46.59
C LYS A 355 35.90 -26.89 -46.88
N LYS A 356 35.57 -27.89 -46.08
CA LYS A 356 35.99 -29.28 -46.31
C LYS A 356 35.42 -29.86 -47.61
N LEU A 357 34.16 -29.59 -47.90
CA LEU A 357 33.53 -30.02 -49.17
C LEU A 357 34.18 -29.37 -50.39
N LEU A 358 34.51 -28.08 -50.27
CA LEU A 358 35.24 -27.36 -51.35
C LEU A 358 36.68 -27.94 -51.63
N GLU A 359 37.37 -28.31 -50.54
CA GLU A 359 38.69 -28.97 -50.66
C GLU A 359 38.59 -30.37 -51.29
N GLU A 360 37.52 -31.11 -51.04
CA GLU A 360 37.22 -32.41 -51.62
C GLU A 360 36.84 -32.33 -53.14
N GLN A 361 36.16 -31.24 -53.56
CA GLN A 361 35.83 -31.00 -54.98
C GLN A 361 36.96 -30.48 -55.79
N ASN A 362 38.00 -29.90 -55.23
CA ASN A 362 39.18 -29.37 -55.92
C ASN A 362 40.34 -30.39 -56.03
N LYS A 363 40.12 -31.63 -55.58
CA LYS A 363 41.03 -32.77 -55.78
C LYS A 363 40.52 -33.68 -56.91
#